data_1f3dfde533be5fc42c19cf6f50a8a2df
#
_entry.id   1f3dfde533be5fc42c19cf6f50a8a2df
#
_cell.length_a   1.000
_cell.length_b   1.000
_cell.length_c   1.000
_cell.angle_alpha   90.00
_cell.angle_beta   90.00
_cell.angle_gamma   90.00
#
_symmetry.space_group_name_H-M   'P 1'
#
loop_
_entity.id
_entity.type
_entity.pdbx_description
1 polymer ?
#
loop_
_entity_poly.entity_id
_entity_poly.type
_entity_poly.pdbx_seq_one_letter_code
_entity_poly.pdbx_strand_id
1 'polypeptide(L)'
;SIVTHSILSVQLQKGAYLFLYVSHTILMPSNQKLQINYGGIIMANYTKTTIGKENRIELHEKLSLTGAEISLNELPAGANVPFVHSHKENEEIYGILSGNGKAIIDGEEISLSTGDWLKIAPAAKRQFFASDISGITYICIQVKENSLEHFTAEDAIIG
;
A
#
# COMPACT_ATOMS: atom_id res chain seq x y z
N SER A 1 -14.73 -3.27 16.27
CA SER A 1 -14.48 -4.55 16.97
C SER A 1 -15.64 -5.49 16.73
N ILE A 2 -15.32 -6.67 16.22
CA ILE A 2 -16.30 -7.76 16.07
C ILE A 2 -16.03 -8.75 17.21
N VAL A 3 -17.04 -9.03 18.01
CA VAL A 3 -16.97 -10.07 19.03
C VAL A 3 -17.44 -11.37 18.36
N THR A 4 -16.53 -12.31 18.16
CA THR A 4 -16.87 -13.65 17.69
C THR A 4 -16.89 -14.61 18.88
N HIS A 5 -17.92 -15.43 18.94
CA HIS A 5 -18.02 -16.52 19.90
C HIS A 5 -17.67 -17.82 19.17
N SER A 6 -16.61 -18.47 19.58
CA SER A 6 -16.25 -19.79 19.06
C SER A 6 -16.59 -20.86 20.10
N ILE A 7 -17.17 -21.95 19.64
CA ILE A 7 -17.38 -23.14 20.46
C ILE A 7 -16.20 -24.07 20.18
N LEU A 8 -15.34 -24.25 21.16
CA LEU A 8 -14.32 -25.29 21.12
C LEU A 8 -14.87 -26.57 21.70
N SER A 9 -15.01 -27.62 20.90
CA SER A 9 -15.41 -28.95 21.40
C SER A 9 -14.15 -29.76 21.67
N VAL A 10 -14.01 -30.25 22.89
CA VAL A 10 -12.96 -31.20 23.29
C VAL A 10 -13.62 -32.54 23.58
N GLN A 11 -13.20 -33.56 22.86
CA GLN A 11 -13.67 -34.94 23.12
C GLN A 11 -12.97 -35.47 24.36
N LEU A 12 -13.73 -35.80 25.36
CA LEU A 12 -13.23 -36.42 26.60
C LEU A 12 -13.21 -37.95 26.47
N GLN A 13 -12.30 -38.60 27.18
CA GLN A 13 -12.32 -40.08 27.31
C GLN A 13 -13.70 -40.54 27.85
N LYS A 14 -14.31 -41.51 27.18
CA LYS A 14 -15.67 -42.06 27.40
C LYS A 14 -16.82 -41.39 26.67
N GLY A 15 -16.56 -40.68 25.54
CA GLY A 15 -17.63 -40.22 24.65
C GLY A 15 -18.37 -38.96 25.10
N ALA A 16 -17.91 -38.29 26.14
CA ALA A 16 -18.44 -36.98 26.54
C ALA A 16 -17.74 -35.84 25.79
N TYR A 17 -18.49 -34.78 25.48
CA TYR A 17 -17.95 -33.57 24.85
C TYR A 17 -18.05 -32.42 25.84
N LEU A 18 -16.94 -31.71 26.03
CA LEU A 18 -16.90 -30.43 26.74
C LEU A 18 -16.98 -29.31 25.72
N PHE A 19 -18.01 -28.48 25.78
CA PHE A 19 -18.15 -27.28 24.99
C PHE A 19 -17.67 -26.08 25.79
N LEU A 20 -16.56 -25.48 25.37
CA LEU A 20 -16.02 -24.23 25.94
C LEU A 20 -16.43 -23.07 25.06
N TYR A 21 -17.18 -22.14 25.63
CA TYR A 21 -17.42 -20.84 25.02
C TYR A 21 -16.18 -19.96 25.23
N VAL A 22 -15.48 -19.66 24.16
CA VAL A 22 -14.34 -18.72 24.19
C VAL A 22 -14.75 -17.47 23.46
N SER A 23 -14.85 -16.37 24.20
CA SER A 23 -15.07 -15.05 23.62
C SER A 23 -13.73 -14.45 23.25
N HIS A 24 -13.49 -14.25 21.96
CA HIS A 24 -12.32 -13.53 21.47
C HIS A 24 -12.75 -12.21 20.83
N THR A 25 -12.16 -11.11 21.29
CA THR A 25 -12.28 -9.84 20.59
C THR A 25 -11.18 -9.79 19.51
N ILE A 26 -11.57 -9.97 18.26
CA ILE A 26 -10.65 -9.81 17.13
C ILE A 26 -10.70 -8.35 16.70
N LEU A 27 -9.60 -7.63 16.93
CA LEU A 27 -9.38 -6.31 16.37
C LEU A 27 -8.97 -6.48 14.90
N MET A 28 -9.93 -6.30 14.00
CA MET A 28 -9.68 -6.31 12.56
C MET A 28 -9.41 -4.88 12.07
N PRO A 29 -8.43 -4.67 11.19
CA PRO A 29 -8.34 -3.42 10.44
C PRO A 29 -9.68 -3.14 9.73
N SER A 30 -10.09 -1.88 9.68
CA SER A 30 -11.42 -1.46 9.19
C SER A 30 -11.71 -1.81 7.72
N ASN A 31 -10.70 -2.25 6.99
CA ASN A 31 -10.72 -2.55 5.56
C ASN A 31 -10.69 -4.05 5.22
N GLN A 32 -10.66 -4.94 6.21
CA GLN A 32 -10.70 -6.39 5.97
C GLN A 32 -12.12 -6.95 6.11
N LYS A 33 -12.49 -7.86 5.20
CA LYS A 33 -13.74 -8.62 5.28
C LYS A 33 -13.47 -9.99 5.88
N LEU A 34 -14.27 -10.34 6.90
CA LEU A 34 -14.30 -11.66 7.49
C LEU A 34 -15.34 -12.51 6.74
N GLN A 35 -14.92 -13.64 6.18
CA GLN A 35 -15.83 -14.67 5.67
C GLN A 35 -15.86 -15.84 6.66
N ILE A 36 -17.05 -16.15 7.17
CA ILE A 36 -17.26 -17.31 8.07
C ILE A 36 -17.90 -18.42 7.25
N ASN A 37 -17.17 -19.51 7.03
CA ASN A 37 -17.72 -20.76 6.51
C ASN A 37 -17.87 -21.78 7.64
N TYR A 38 -18.78 -22.73 7.48
CA TYR A 38 -18.95 -23.85 8.42
C TYR A 38 -17.64 -24.65 8.53
N GLY A 39 -16.84 -24.36 9.55
CA GLY A 39 -15.56 -25.03 9.80
C GLY A 39 -14.34 -24.15 10.06
N GLY A 40 -14.44 -22.82 9.99
CA GLY A 40 -13.32 -21.94 10.30
C GLY A 40 -13.51 -20.49 9.84
N ILE A 41 -12.68 -19.61 10.36
CA ILE A 41 -12.58 -18.22 9.90
C ILE A 41 -11.68 -18.21 8.67
N ILE A 42 -12.24 -17.95 7.49
CA ILE A 42 -11.44 -17.74 6.28
C ILE A 42 -11.25 -16.23 6.12
N MET A 43 -10.01 -15.79 6.19
CA MET A 43 -9.64 -14.41 5.81
C MET A 43 -9.80 -14.28 4.30
N ALA A 44 -10.41 -13.19 3.84
CA ALA A 44 -10.48 -12.91 2.41
C ALA A 44 -9.06 -12.76 1.84
N ASN A 45 -8.80 -13.36 0.68
CA ASN A 45 -7.51 -13.27 -0.01
C ASN A 45 -7.30 -11.93 -0.72
N TYR A 46 -8.01 -10.90 -0.28
CA TYR A 46 -7.87 -9.54 -0.81
C TYR A 46 -8.16 -8.51 0.28
N THR A 47 -7.56 -7.35 0.12
CA THR A 47 -7.89 -6.16 0.90
C THR A 47 -8.36 -5.07 -0.07
N LYS A 48 -9.45 -4.37 0.28
CA LYS A 48 -9.99 -3.27 -0.51
C LYS A 48 -10.13 -2.03 0.36
N THR A 49 -9.67 -0.90 -0.14
CA THR A 49 -9.91 0.41 0.46
C THR A 49 -10.47 1.39 -0.56
N THR A 50 -11.06 2.47 -0.08
CA THR A 50 -11.46 3.61 -0.91
C THR A 50 -10.71 4.82 -0.36
N ILE A 51 -10.04 5.54 -1.24
CA ILE A 51 -9.30 6.75 -0.88
C ILE A 51 -10.21 7.99 -0.90
N GLY A 52 -9.92 8.93 -0.01
CA GLY A 52 -10.58 10.23 0.06
C GLY A 52 -9.93 11.27 -0.85
N LYS A 53 -10.15 12.55 -0.51
CA LYS A 53 -9.59 13.72 -1.21
C LYS A 53 -8.46 14.38 -0.40
N GLU A 54 -7.57 13.57 0.13
CA GLU A 54 -6.41 14.06 0.87
C GLU A 54 -5.26 14.34 -0.10
N ASN A 55 -4.45 15.37 0.15
CA ASN A 55 -3.31 15.73 -0.69
C ASN A 55 -2.20 14.67 -0.69
N ARG A 56 -2.17 13.81 0.34
CA ARG A 56 -1.28 12.64 0.43
C ARG A 56 -2.01 11.49 1.10
N ILE A 57 -2.02 10.34 0.44
CA ILE A 57 -2.64 9.11 0.94
C ILE A 57 -1.61 7.98 0.83
N GLU A 58 -1.29 7.36 1.94
CA GLU A 58 -0.42 6.20 2.03
C GLU A 58 -1.26 4.92 2.12
N LEU A 59 -0.88 3.89 1.36
CA LEU A 59 -1.68 2.67 1.18
C LEU A 59 -1.11 1.46 1.93
N HIS A 60 0.13 1.51 2.41
CA HIS A 60 0.76 0.37 3.09
C HIS A 60 -0.12 -0.18 4.23
N GLU A 61 -0.49 0.66 5.20
CA GLU A 61 -1.35 0.22 6.31
C GLU A 61 -2.79 -0.04 5.86
N LYS A 62 -3.34 0.79 4.96
CA LYS A 62 -4.73 0.67 4.49
C LYS A 62 -5.00 -0.63 3.73
N LEU A 63 -4.01 -1.17 3.06
CA LEU A 63 -4.08 -2.40 2.26
C LEU A 63 -3.30 -3.56 2.88
N SER A 64 -2.57 -3.34 3.97
CA SER A 64 -1.66 -4.32 4.58
C SER A 64 -0.61 -4.83 3.58
N LEU A 65 0.01 -3.91 2.85
CA LEU A 65 1.04 -4.23 1.87
C LEU A 65 2.28 -4.78 2.57
N THR A 66 2.95 -5.74 1.96
CA THR A 66 4.15 -6.38 2.52
C THR A 66 5.40 -6.17 1.68
N GLY A 67 5.24 -5.81 0.40
CA GLY A 67 6.33 -5.67 -0.56
C GLY A 67 6.58 -4.25 -1.05
N ALA A 68 5.66 -3.31 -0.80
CA ALA A 68 5.77 -1.94 -1.27
C ALA A 68 5.07 -0.97 -0.33
N GLU A 69 5.51 0.29 -0.32
CA GLU A 69 4.67 1.42 0.06
C GLU A 69 4.17 2.10 -1.20
N ILE A 70 2.88 2.39 -1.27
CA ILE A 70 2.27 3.11 -2.38
C ILE A 70 1.58 4.35 -1.83
N SER A 71 1.89 5.51 -2.39
CA SER A 71 1.20 6.74 -2.04
C SER A 71 0.64 7.46 -3.26
N LEU A 72 -0.53 8.06 -3.09
CA LEU A 72 -1.09 9.03 -4.02
C LEU A 72 -0.80 10.42 -3.46
N ASN A 73 -0.30 11.31 -4.29
CA ASN A 73 0.14 12.64 -3.90
C ASN A 73 -0.45 13.68 -4.85
N GLU A 74 -0.95 14.77 -4.28
CA GLU A 74 -1.43 15.93 -5.01
C GLU A 74 -0.70 17.17 -4.50
N LEU A 75 0.00 17.87 -5.39
CA LEU A 75 0.59 19.18 -5.12
C LEU A 75 -0.25 20.22 -5.87
N PRO A 76 -0.88 21.16 -5.17
CA PRO A 76 -1.54 22.29 -5.82
C PRO A 76 -0.58 23.11 -6.67
N ALA A 77 -1.12 23.94 -7.56
CA ALA A 77 -0.31 24.87 -8.37
C ALA A 77 0.63 25.69 -7.51
N GLY A 78 1.91 25.77 -7.88
CA GLY A 78 2.98 26.47 -7.19
C GLY A 78 3.51 25.77 -5.93
N ALA A 79 2.94 24.64 -5.52
CA ALA A 79 3.39 23.90 -4.35
C ALA A 79 4.59 22.99 -4.68
N ASN A 80 5.32 22.62 -3.64
CA ASN A 80 6.42 21.67 -3.74
C ASN A 80 6.50 20.77 -2.50
N VAL A 81 7.19 19.65 -2.63
CA VAL A 81 7.61 18.85 -1.47
C VAL A 81 8.60 19.72 -0.66
N PRO A 82 8.37 19.93 0.67
CA PRO A 82 9.09 20.97 1.42
C PRO A 82 10.54 20.59 1.78
N PHE A 83 11.04 19.45 1.34
CA PHE A 83 12.37 18.95 1.66
C PHE A 83 12.99 18.17 0.50
N VAL A 84 14.31 18.22 0.41
CA VAL A 84 15.11 17.30 -0.41
C VAL A 84 15.37 16.06 0.41
N HIS A 85 15.20 14.87 -0.16
CA HIS A 85 15.47 13.62 0.54
C HIS A 85 16.09 12.55 -0.37
N SER A 86 16.57 11.49 0.25
CA SER A 86 17.03 10.26 -0.39
C SER A 86 16.68 9.07 0.51
N HIS A 87 16.74 7.86 -0.02
CA HIS A 87 16.50 6.63 0.73
C HIS A 87 17.78 5.84 0.95
N LYS A 88 17.78 4.95 1.92
CA LYS A 88 18.93 4.06 2.18
C LYS A 88 18.91 2.83 1.28
N GLU A 89 17.74 2.25 1.06
CA GLU A 89 17.58 0.95 0.39
C GLU A 89 16.47 0.94 -0.66
N ASN A 90 15.49 1.83 -0.56
CA ASN A 90 14.32 1.80 -1.43
C ASN A 90 14.51 2.64 -2.68
N GLU A 91 14.28 2.07 -3.84
CA GLU A 91 14.01 2.82 -5.06
C GLU A 91 12.56 3.31 -5.05
N GLU A 92 12.30 4.39 -5.76
CA GLU A 92 10.98 4.95 -5.93
C GLU A 92 10.61 5.04 -7.39
N ILE A 93 9.37 4.61 -7.71
CA ILE A 93 8.79 4.73 -9.03
C ILE A 93 7.65 5.75 -8.95
N TYR A 94 7.71 6.78 -9.77
CA TYR A 94 6.70 7.83 -9.86
C TYR A 94 5.95 7.73 -11.18
N GLY A 95 4.62 7.78 -11.11
CA GLY A 95 3.78 7.87 -12.29
C GLY A 95 2.92 9.13 -12.22
N ILE A 96 3.00 10.00 -13.23
CA ILE A 96 2.27 11.26 -13.28
C ILE A 96 0.87 11.01 -13.82
N LEU A 97 -0.13 11.20 -12.98
CA LEU A 97 -1.53 10.92 -13.28
C LEU A 97 -2.23 12.11 -13.92
N SER A 98 -1.88 13.34 -13.48
CA SER A 98 -2.45 14.56 -14.05
C SER A 98 -1.58 15.77 -13.74
N GLY A 99 -1.74 16.82 -14.53
CA GLY A 99 -1.04 18.08 -14.36
C GLY A 99 0.40 18.04 -14.86
N ASN A 100 1.18 19.04 -14.43
CA ASN A 100 2.57 19.22 -14.84
C ASN A 100 3.39 19.67 -13.64
N GLY A 101 4.69 19.44 -13.72
CA GLY A 101 5.64 19.87 -12.71
C GLY A 101 7.07 19.58 -13.12
N LYS A 102 7.92 19.47 -12.14
CA LYS A 102 9.32 19.07 -12.31
C LYS A 102 9.83 18.33 -11.08
N ALA A 103 10.85 17.52 -11.28
CA ALA A 103 11.68 16.98 -10.23
C ALA A 103 13.09 17.56 -10.36
N ILE A 104 13.75 17.84 -9.23
CA ILE A 104 15.20 18.08 -9.18
C ILE A 104 15.82 16.83 -8.57
N ILE A 105 16.67 16.15 -9.34
CA ILE A 105 17.33 14.91 -8.95
C ILE A 105 18.84 15.10 -9.07
N ASP A 106 19.56 15.03 -7.94
CA ASP A 106 21.01 15.29 -7.84
C ASP A 106 21.44 16.61 -8.51
N GLY A 107 20.55 17.60 -8.50
CA GLY A 107 20.76 18.92 -9.10
C GLY A 107 20.31 19.04 -10.56
N GLU A 108 19.93 17.97 -11.22
CA GLU A 108 19.35 17.98 -12.57
C GLU A 108 17.85 18.25 -12.50
N GLU A 109 17.36 19.18 -13.33
CA GLU A 109 15.94 19.49 -13.46
C GLU A 109 15.30 18.62 -14.56
N ILE A 110 14.26 17.89 -14.19
CA ILE A 110 13.52 17.00 -15.06
C ILE A 110 12.07 17.48 -15.12
N SER A 111 11.60 17.89 -16.31
CA SER A 111 10.20 18.24 -16.53
C SER A 111 9.31 17.01 -16.44
N LEU A 112 8.13 17.17 -15.85
CA LEU A 112 7.15 16.11 -15.65
C LEU A 112 5.78 16.51 -16.20
N SER A 113 5.17 15.60 -16.92
CA SER A 113 3.84 15.73 -17.53
C SER A 113 3.01 14.49 -17.34
N THR A 114 1.70 14.62 -17.45
CA THR A 114 0.77 13.48 -17.40
C THR A 114 1.24 12.36 -18.34
N GLY A 115 1.34 11.15 -17.79
CA GLY A 115 1.79 9.94 -18.51
C GLY A 115 3.27 9.62 -18.34
N ASP A 116 4.08 10.53 -17.79
CA ASP A 116 5.49 10.24 -17.52
C ASP A 116 5.64 9.24 -16.37
N TRP A 117 6.64 8.39 -16.52
CA TRP A 117 7.10 7.47 -15.48
C TRP A 117 8.58 7.68 -15.21
N LEU A 118 8.94 7.69 -13.94
CA LEU A 118 10.30 7.98 -13.49
C LEU A 118 10.68 7.01 -12.38
N LYS A 119 11.81 6.32 -12.54
CA LYS A 119 12.45 5.56 -11.45
C LYS A 119 13.59 6.36 -10.87
N ILE A 120 13.68 6.47 -9.55
CA ILE A 120 14.75 7.13 -8.83
C ILE A 120 15.46 6.12 -7.93
N ALA A 121 16.78 6.01 -8.08
CA ALA A 121 17.61 5.15 -7.24
C ALA A 121 17.60 5.62 -5.77
N PRO A 122 17.84 4.71 -4.78
CA PRO A 122 17.75 5.06 -3.37
C PRO A 122 18.59 6.28 -2.97
N ALA A 123 19.88 6.31 -3.30
CA ALA A 123 20.81 7.35 -2.86
C ALA A 123 20.61 8.72 -3.55
N ALA A 124 19.92 8.76 -4.70
CA ALA A 124 19.72 10.00 -5.43
C ALA A 124 18.84 10.98 -4.62
N LYS A 125 19.29 12.21 -4.47
CA LYS A 125 18.55 13.27 -3.78
C LYS A 125 17.47 13.81 -4.71
N ARG A 126 16.22 13.92 -4.21
CA ARG A 126 15.09 14.38 -5.02
C ARG A 126 14.19 15.35 -4.28
N GLN A 127 13.59 16.23 -5.08
CA GLN A 127 12.50 17.12 -4.66
C GLN A 127 11.55 17.36 -5.83
N PHE A 128 10.24 17.37 -5.56
CA PHE A 128 9.18 17.56 -6.57
C PHE A 128 8.52 18.92 -6.44
N PHE A 129 8.19 19.51 -7.56
CA PHE A 129 7.56 20.81 -7.69
C PHE A 129 6.37 20.71 -8.65
N ALA A 130 5.23 21.25 -8.25
CA ALA A 130 4.11 21.45 -9.16
C ALA A 130 4.36 22.66 -10.07
N SER A 131 3.73 22.63 -11.25
CA SER A 131 3.61 23.83 -12.08
C SER A 131 2.85 24.93 -11.35
N ASP A 132 3.20 26.18 -11.60
CA ASP A 132 2.49 27.34 -11.03
C ASP A 132 1.04 27.47 -11.55
N ILE A 133 0.70 26.75 -12.62
CA ILE A 133 -0.58 26.89 -13.31
C ILE A 133 -1.53 25.73 -13.02
N SER A 134 -1.04 24.47 -13.01
CA SER A 134 -1.92 23.29 -13.08
C SER A 134 -1.83 22.36 -11.86
N GLY A 135 -0.88 22.53 -10.98
CA GLY A 135 -0.60 21.51 -9.99
C GLY A 135 -0.11 20.20 -10.63
N ILE A 136 0.12 19.18 -9.80
CA ILE A 136 0.54 17.84 -10.26
C ILE A 136 -0.02 16.78 -9.33
N THR A 137 -0.57 15.69 -9.90
CA THR A 137 -0.98 14.50 -9.17
C THR A 137 -0.13 13.32 -9.63
N TYR A 138 0.45 12.60 -8.70
CA TYR A 138 1.30 11.45 -9.00
C TYR A 138 1.14 10.33 -7.98
N ILE A 139 1.40 9.12 -8.44
CA ILE A 139 1.60 7.95 -7.60
C ILE A 139 3.10 7.80 -7.33
N CYS A 140 3.44 7.41 -6.10
CA CYS A 140 4.80 6.99 -5.73
C CYS A 140 4.74 5.57 -5.19
N ILE A 141 5.57 4.69 -5.74
CA ILE A 141 5.74 3.31 -5.31
C ILE A 141 7.16 3.18 -4.76
N GLN A 142 7.27 2.83 -3.50
CA GLN A 142 8.53 2.58 -2.82
C GLN A 142 8.73 1.08 -2.64
N VAL A 143 9.84 0.56 -3.15
CA VAL A 143 10.21 -0.86 -3.01
C VAL A 143 11.70 -0.97 -2.72
N LYS A 144 12.11 -2.02 -2.02
CA LYS A 144 13.53 -2.27 -1.81
C LYS A 144 14.19 -2.57 -3.16
N GLU A 145 15.28 -1.87 -3.48
CA GLU A 145 16.04 -2.08 -4.72
C GLU A 145 16.49 -3.52 -4.85
N ASN A 146 16.36 -4.10 -6.04
CA ASN A 146 16.69 -5.50 -6.36
C ASN A 146 15.91 -6.57 -5.57
N SER A 147 14.71 -6.24 -5.05
CA SER A 147 13.88 -7.19 -4.31
C SER A 147 12.95 -8.03 -5.17
N LEU A 148 12.77 -7.69 -6.44
CA LEU A 148 11.94 -8.44 -7.37
C LEU A 148 12.72 -9.64 -7.93
N GLU A 149 12.38 -10.84 -7.47
CA GLU A 149 13.04 -12.07 -7.90
C GLU A 149 12.38 -12.70 -9.12
N HIS A 150 11.04 -12.73 -9.14
CA HIS A 150 10.23 -13.29 -10.22
C HIS A 150 9.16 -12.29 -10.65
N PHE A 151 8.79 -12.29 -11.93
CA PHE A 151 7.74 -11.41 -12.43
C PHE A 151 6.99 -12.02 -13.61
N THR A 152 5.72 -11.60 -13.77
CA THR A 152 4.82 -12.03 -14.84
C THR A 152 4.70 -13.56 -14.97
N ALA A 153 5.10 -14.14 -16.09
CA ALA A 153 4.93 -15.56 -16.39
C ALA A 153 5.74 -16.51 -15.47
N GLU A 154 6.79 -16.03 -14.82
CA GLU A 154 7.60 -16.85 -13.90
C GLU A 154 6.93 -17.06 -12.54
N ASP A 155 6.08 -16.15 -12.13
CA ASP A 155 5.33 -16.20 -10.85
C ASP A 155 3.86 -16.58 -11.05
N ALA A 156 3.30 -16.39 -12.25
CA ALA A 156 1.89 -16.62 -12.53
C ALA A 156 1.54 -18.11 -12.65
N ILE A 157 0.52 -18.55 -11.91
CA ILE A 157 -0.08 -19.88 -12.04
C ILE A 157 -1.40 -19.72 -12.78
N ILE A 158 -1.50 -20.35 -13.94
CA ILE A 158 -2.73 -20.37 -14.75
C ILE A 158 -3.62 -21.50 -14.25
N GLY A 159 -4.83 -21.16 -13.79
CA GLY A 159 -5.84 -22.09 -13.29
C GLY A 159 -6.77 -22.62 -14.38
#